data_288a54d0ca8ec4bcec0abb994caa45a4
#
_entry.id   288a54d0ca8ec4bcec0abb994caa45a4
#
_cell.length_a   1.000
_cell.length_b   1.000
_cell.length_c   1.000
_cell.angle_alpha   90.00
_cell.angle_beta   90.00
_cell.angle_gamma   90.00
#
_symmetry.space_group_name_H-M   'P 1'
#
loop_
_entity.id
_entity.type
_entity.pdbx_description
1 polymer ?
#
loop_
_entity_poly.entity_id
_entity_poly.type
_entity_poly.pdbx_seq_one_letter_code
_entity_poly.pdbx_strand_id
1 'polypeptide(L)'
;ALRSRKIFDKILGQHTFSLEYIAHEDQIFFYVVIPRKYQTLIEKQITSYYSDAVIEDTDEVNIFAKAKYYSNTLMYLSKESVYPIKTYDKLESDPINNITNALSKLEYDESCAIQILLRPTSNRWQKKASKKASKLQK
;
A
#
# COMPACT_ATOMS: atom_id res chain seq x y z
N ALA A 1 8.57 12.51 8.31
CA ALA A 1 8.71 11.16 8.83
C ALA A 1 7.49 10.81 9.68
N LEU A 2 6.72 9.82 9.26
CA LEU A 2 5.47 9.37 9.89
C LEU A 2 5.67 8.62 11.21
N ARG A 3 6.88 8.63 11.74
CA ARG A 3 7.18 7.92 12.98
C ARG A 3 6.59 8.63 14.17
N SER A 4 5.64 8.01 14.84
CA SER A 4 5.18 8.46 16.14
C SER A 4 6.26 8.22 17.21
N ARG A 5 6.51 9.25 18.04
CA ARG A 5 7.43 9.20 19.18
C ARG A 5 6.73 9.22 20.53
N LYS A 6 5.39 9.29 20.53
CA LYS A 6 4.61 9.38 21.77
C LYS A 6 4.51 8.01 22.45
N ILE A 7 4.59 8.02 23.80
CA ILE A 7 4.46 6.81 24.63
C ILE A 7 3.14 6.07 24.34
N PHE A 8 2.06 6.81 24.09
CA PHE A 8 0.75 6.25 23.72
C PHE A 8 0.78 5.43 22.42
N ASP A 9 1.56 5.83 21.44
CA ASP A 9 1.69 5.08 20.19
C ASP A 9 2.51 3.79 20.36
N LYS A 10 3.31 3.69 21.43
CA LYS A 10 3.96 2.43 21.81
C LYS A 10 2.99 1.44 22.44
N ILE A 11 1.98 1.93 23.12
CA ILE A 11 0.95 1.11 23.80
C ILE A 11 -0.16 0.72 22.85
N LEU A 12 -0.63 1.67 22.00
CA LEU A 12 -1.74 1.48 21.05
C LEU A 12 -1.31 0.98 19.67
N GLY A 13 0.00 0.84 19.45
CA GLY A 13 0.57 0.46 18.15
C GLY A 13 0.80 1.66 17.24
N GLN A 14 1.56 1.42 16.17
CA GLN A 14 1.84 2.44 15.16
C GLN A 14 0.67 2.53 14.18
N HIS A 15 0.39 3.76 13.71
CA HIS A 15 -0.60 3.96 12.65
C HIS A 15 -0.23 3.17 11.40
N THR A 16 -1.19 2.43 10.90
CA THR A 16 -1.10 1.73 9.63
C THR A 16 -1.78 2.56 8.56
N PHE A 17 -1.20 2.61 7.39
CA PHE A 17 -1.78 3.16 6.17
C PHE A 17 -2.02 1.98 5.23
N SER A 18 -3.11 2.01 4.51
CA SER A 18 -3.39 1.03 3.46
C SER A 18 -3.53 1.76 2.12
N LEU A 19 -2.92 1.18 1.09
CA LEU A 19 -3.18 1.53 -0.30
C LEU A 19 -3.87 0.33 -0.91
N GLU A 20 -5.00 0.54 -1.56
CA GLU A 20 -5.85 -0.54 -2.01
C GLU A 20 -6.29 -0.33 -3.46
N TYR A 21 -6.21 -1.40 -4.24
CA TYR A 21 -6.85 -1.53 -5.55
C TYR A 21 -8.04 -2.45 -5.35
N ILE A 22 -9.23 -1.97 -5.65
CA ILE A 22 -10.46 -2.76 -5.54
C ILE A 22 -11.11 -2.79 -6.91
N ALA A 23 -11.25 -3.98 -7.47
CA ALA A 23 -12.07 -4.22 -8.65
C ALA A 23 -13.42 -4.77 -8.21
N HIS A 24 -14.49 -4.10 -8.62
CA HIS A 24 -15.87 -4.44 -8.29
C HIS A 24 -16.79 -3.86 -9.35
N GLU A 25 -17.79 -4.64 -9.81
CA GLU A 25 -18.79 -4.23 -10.80
C GLU A 25 -18.18 -3.54 -12.03
N ASP A 26 -17.20 -4.18 -12.68
CA ASP A 26 -16.47 -3.71 -13.86
C ASP A 26 -15.67 -2.40 -13.69
N GLN A 27 -15.47 -1.96 -12.46
CA GLN A 27 -14.72 -0.77 -12.14
C GLN A 27 -13.50 -1.09 -11.26
N ILE A 28 -12.45 -0.30 -11.41
CA ILE A 28 -11.25 -0.38 -10.56
C ILE A 28 -11.14 0.93 -9.78
N PHE A 29 -11.14 0.79 -8.47
CA PHE A 29 -11.02 1.90 -7.53
C PHE A 29 -9.68 1.89 -6.83
N PHE A 30 -9.20 3.07 -6.49
CA PHE A 30 -7.99 3.29 -5.71
C PHE A 30 -8.38 3.89 -4.37
N TYR A 31 -8.13 3.17 -3.29
CA TYR A 31 -8.42 3.65 -1.94
C TYR A 31 -7.15 3.91 -1.15
N VAL A 32 -7.21 4.92 -0.30
CA VAL A 32 -6.18 5.22 0.69
C VAL A 32 -6.83 5.25 2.06
N VAL A 33 -6.58 4.23 2.84
CA VAL A 33 -7.11 4.13 4.21
C VAL A 33 -6.07 4.67 5.19
N ILE A 34 -6.44 5.75 5.87
CA ILE A 34 -5.53 6.50 6.75
C ILE A 34 -6.25 6.96 8.02
N PRO A 35 -5.54 7.15 9.13
CA PRO A 35 -6.12 7.82 10.28
C PRO A 35 -6.53 9.26 9.93
N ARG A 36 -7.74 9.67 10.32
CA ARG A 36 -8.36 10.96 9.95
C ARG A 36 -7.47 12.17 10.18
N LYS A 37 -6.62 12.15 11.20
CA LYS A 37 -5.66 13.24 11.46
C LYS A 37 -4.62 13.49 10.35
N TYR A 38 -4.45 12.57 9.41
CA TYR A 38 -3.53 12.68 8.28
C TYR A 38 -4.24 12.97 6.95
N GLN A 39 -5.56 13.03 6.95
CA GLN A 39 -6.38 13.21 5.75
C GLN A 39 -5.90 14.41 4.92
N THR A 40 -5.99 15.62 5.47
CA THR A 40 -5.58 16.84 4.75
C THR A 40 -4.12 16.81 4.24
N LEU A 41 -3.22 16.14 4.98
CA LEU A 41 -1.83 16.01 4.55
C LEU A 41 -1.72 15.12 3.32
N ILE A 42 -2.40 13.99 3.32
CA ILE A 42 -2.35 13.02 2.22
C ILE A 42 -3.08 13.56 0.99
N GLU A 43 -4.25 14.17 1.15
CA GLU A 43 -4.97 14.84 0.07
C GLU A 43 -4.10 15.88 -0.64
N LYS A 44 -3.47 16.79 0.12
CA LYS A 44 -2.54 17.78 -0.44
C LYS A 44 -1.35 17.14 -1.14
N GLN A 45 -0.85 16.02 -0.62
CA GLN A 45 0.27 15.31 -1.22
C GLN A 45 -0.15 14.67 -2.54
N ILE A 46 -1.32 14.03 -2.61
CA ILE A 46 -1.83 13.44 -3.84
C ILE A 46 -2.08 14.53 -4.89
N THR A 47 -2.80 15.59 -4.55
CA THR A 47 -3.14 16.68 -5.49
C THR A 47 -1.92 17.49 -5.94
N SER A 48 -0.84 17.50 -5.19
CA SER A 48 0.42 18.14 -5.60
C SER A 48 1.13 17.38 -6.73
N TYR A 49 0.97 16.05 -6.81
CA TYR A 49 1.55 15.21 -7.87
C TYR A 49 0.55 14.93 -9.00
N TYR A 50 -0.74 14.87 -8.67
CA TYR A 50 -1.83 14.55 -9.57
C TYR A 50 -2.90 15.63 -9.46
N SER A 51 -2.70 16.74 -10.16
CA SER A 51 -3.59 17.92 -10.11
C SER A 51 -5.03 17.61 -10.47
N ASP A 52 -5.24 16.61 -11.33
CA ASP A 52 -6.55 16.24 -11.85
C ASP A 52 -7.22 15.11 -11.04
N ALA A 53 -6.57 14.67 -9.94
CA ALA A 53 -7.13 13.64 -9.07
C ALA A 53 -8.34 14.18 -8.32
N VAL A 54 -9.47 13.48 -8.44
CA VAL A 54 -10.66 13.70 -7.62
C VAL A 54 -10.56 12.79 -6.40
N ILE A 55 -10.64 13.37 -5.21
CA ILE A 55 -10.55 12.63 -3.94
C ILE A 55 -11.87 12.81 -3.23
N GLU A 56 -12.51 11.70 -2.87
CA GLU A 56 -13.77 11.67 -2.17
C GLU A 56 -13.67 10.81 -0.91
N ASP A 57 -14.30 11.25 0.16
CA ASP A 57 -14.51 10.41 1.34
C ASP A 57 -15.56 9.34 0.99
N THR A 58 -15.27 8.10 1.35
CA THR A 58 -16.19 6.99 1.16
C THR A 58 -16.27 6.11 2.39
N ASP A 59 -17.39 5.43 2.53
CA ASP A 59 -17.57 4.39 3.53
C ASP A 59 -16.78 3.14 3.18
N GLU A 60 -16.70 2.22 4.12
CA GLU A 60 -16.01 0.94 3.95
C GLU A 60 -16.63 0.12 2.83
N VAL A 61 -15.80 -0.30 1.87
CA VAL A 61 -16.23 -1.17 0.76
C VAL A 61 -16.07 -2.62 1.19
N ASN A 62 -17.19 -3.32 1.31
CA ASN A 62 -17.19 -4.74 1.62
C ASN A 62 -17.36 -5.60 0.38
N ILE A 63 -16.25 -6.02 -0.23
CA ILE A 63 -16.24 -6.89 -1.41
C ILE A 63 -16.77 -8.31 -1.14
N PHE A 64 -16.92 -8.71 0.12
CA PHE A 64 -17.40 -10.04 0.52
C PHE A 64 -18.90 -10.11 0.74
N ALA A 65 -19.61 -8.98 0.73
CA ALA A 65 -21.04 -8.92 1.11
C ALA A 65 -21.94 -9.84 0.29
N LYS A 66 -21.62 -10.05 -0.99
CA LYS A 66 -22.41 -10.91 -1.91
C LYS A 66 -21.68 -12.19 -2.30
N ALA A 67 -20.49 -12.44 -1.78
CA ALA A 67 -19.65 -13.55 -2.19
C ALA A 67 -20.11 -14.87 -1.61
N LYS A 68 -20.34 -15.89 -2.46
CA LYS A 68 -20.57 -17.28 -2.04
C LYS A 68 -19.25 -17.99 -1.68
N TYR A 69 -18.20 -17.64 -2.39
CA TYR A 69 -16.86 -18.20 -2.24
C TYR A 69 -15.84 -17.08 -2.18
N TYR A 70 -14.81 -17.24 -1.39
CA TYR A 70 -13.69 -16.30 -1.35
C TYR A 70 -12.39 -17.06 -1.11
N SER A 71 -11.32 -16.48 -1.61
CA SER A 71 -9.96 -16.91 -1.27
C SER A 71 -9.11 -15.68 -0.95
N ASN A 72 -8.09 -15.87 -0.15
CA ASN A 72 -7.12 -14.83 0.13
C ASN A 72 -5.69 -15.38 0.12
N THR A 73 -4.74 -14.50 -0.09
CA THR A 73 -3.32 -14.82 0.04
C THR A 73 -2.60 -13.68 0.70
N LEU A 74 -1.51 -13.99 1.37
CA LEU A 74 -0.65 -13.01 2.00
C LEU A 74 0.74 -13.08 1.38
N MET A 75 1.19 -11.95 0.84
CA MET A 75 2.48 -11.83 0.18
C MET A 75 3.51 -11.19 1.10
N TYR A 76 4.72 -11.72 1.10
CA TYR A 76 5.85 -11.20 1.85
C TYR A 76 7.03 -10.95 0.93
N LEU A 77 7.90 -10.04 1.34
CA LEU A 77 9.18 -9.86 0.67
C LEU A 77 10.02 -11.14 0.83
N SER A 78 10.52 -11.69 -0.27
CA SER A 78 11.37 -12.90 -0.27
C SER A 78 12.76 -12.65 0.30
N LYS A 79 13.20 -11.40 0.34
CA LYS A 79 14.50 -10.98 0.88
C LYS A 79 14.34 -10.14 2.14
N GLU A 80 15.40 -10.03 2.91
CA GLU A 80 15.42 -9.18 4.10
C GLU A 80 15.06 -7.72 3.76
N SER A 81 14.35 -7.05 4.66
CA SER A 81 13.92 -5.65 4.54
C SER A 81 15.05 -4.61 4.40
N VAL A 82 16.29 -5.01 4.53
CA VAL A 82 17.46 -4.15 4.31
C VAL A 82 17.82 -3.98 2.85
N TYR A 83 17.33 -4.86 1.98
CA TYR A 83 17.52 -4.72 0.54
C TYR A 83 16.49 -3.72 -0.02
N PRO A 84 16.91 -2.86 -0.95
CA PRO A 84 15.99 -1.92 -1.59
C PRO A 84 14.98 -2.69 -2.45
N ILE A 85 13.76 -2.18 -2.49
CA ILE A 85 12.76 -2.60 -3.47
C ILE A 85 13.12 -1.92 -4.80
N LYS A 86 12.98 -2.64 -5.92
CA LYS A 86 13.19 -2.09 -7.25
C LYS A 86 12.14 -1.00 -7.51
N THR A 87 12.59 0.19 -7.84
CA THR A 87 11.74 1.35 -8.11
C THR A 87 11.22 1.32 -9.55
N TYR A 88 10.15 2.06 -9.83
CA TYR A 88 9.47 2.05 -11.13
C TYR A 88 10.39 2.42 -12.30
N ASP A 89 11.33 3.34 -12.09
CA ASP A 89 12.32 3.79 -13.07
C ASP A 89 13.30 2.69 -13.52
N LYS A 90 13.36 1.59 -12.78
CA LYS A 90 14.21 0.41 -13.06
C LYS A 90 13.43 -0.82 -13.47
N LEU A 91 12.13 -0.69 -13.63
CA LEU A 91 11.28 -1.77 -14.11
C LEU A 91 11.21 -1.73 -15.64
N GLU A 92 11.26 -2.88 -16.28
CA GLU A 92 11.14 -3.01 -17.75
C GLU A 92 9.71 -2.81 -18.24
N SER A 93 8.73 -2.99 -17.36
CA SER A 93 7.31 -2.81 -17.63
C SER A 93 6.62 -2.18 -16.43
N ASP A 94 5.53 -1.45 -16.68
CA ASP A 94 4.71 -0.90 -15.62
C ASP A 94 3.98 -2.03 -14.87
N PRO A 95 4.25 -2.25 -13.57
CA PRO A 95 3.58 -3.28 -12.80
C PRO A 95 2.09 -3.00 -12.62
N ILE A 96 1.66 -1.74 -12.66
CA ILE A 96 0.27 -1.34 -12.51
C ILE A 96 -0.53 -1.86 -13.70
N ASN A 97 0.00 -1.75 -14.92
CA ASN A 97 -0.66 -2.30 -16.11
C ASN A 97 -0.92 -3.80 -16.00
N ASN A 98 0.01 -4.56 -15.44
CA ASN A 98 -0.17 -6.00 -15.26
C ASN A 98 -1.28 -6.30 -14.23
N ILE A 99 -1.34 -5.52 -13.16
CA ILE A 99 -2.36 -5.63 -12.12
C ILE A 99 -3.73 -5.26 -12.70
N THR A 100 -3.86 -4.11 -13.32
CA THR A 100 -5.14 -3.64 -13.88
C THR A 100 -5.65 -4.54 -15.00
N ASN A 101 -4.75 -5.07 -15.85
CA ASN A 101 -5.11 -6.07 -16.85
C ASN A 101 -5.60 -7.40 -16.24
N ALA A 102 -5.08 -7.79 -15.09
CA ALA A 102 -5.60 -8.96 -14.39
C ALA A 102 -6.97 -8.68 -13.78
N LEU A 103 -7.14 -7.52 -13.15
CA LEU A 103 -8.39 -7.10 -12.52
C LEU A 103 -9.51 -6.86 -13.54
N SER A 104 -9.20 -6.40 -14.74
CA SER A 104 -10.18 -6.17 -15.81
C SER A 104 -10.75 -7.46 -16.45
N LYS A 105 -10.24 -8.63 -16.06
CA LYS A 105 -10.73 -9.94 -16.52
C LYS A 105 -11.70 -10.61 -15.55
N LEU A 106 -12.00 -9.95 -14.44
CA LEU A 106 -12.99 -10.44 -13.49
C LEU A 106 -14.39 -10.40 -14.14
N GLU A 107 -15.19 -11.41 -13.83
CA GLU A 107 -16.60 -11.41 -14.22
C GLU A 107 -17.39 -10.39 -13.37
N TYR A 108 -18.55 -9.98 -13.85
CA TYR A 108 -19.35 -8.91 -13.21
C TYR A 108 -19.71 -9.18 -11.73
N ASP A 109 -19.88 -10.45 -11.38
CA ASP A 109 -20.18 -10.88 -10.00
C ASP A 109 -18.94 -11.23 -9.17
N GLU A 110 -17.76 -11.08 -9.75
CA GLU A 110 -16.49 -11.27 -9.07
C GLU A 110 -15.94 -9.91 -8.55
N SER A 111 -15.24 -9.98 -7.44
CA SER A 111 -14.55 -8.84 -6.86
C SER A 111 -13.16 -9.23 -6.39
N CYS A 112 -12.22 -8.32 -6.50
CA CYS A 112 -10.86 -8.53 -6.03
C CYS A 112 -10.34 -7.28 -5.32
N ALA A 113 -9.60 -7.49 -4.23
CA ALA A 113 -8.86 -6.41 -3.57
C ALA A 113 -7.39 -6.77 -3.43
N ILE A 114 -6.53 -5.83 -3.75
CA ILE A 114 -5.09 -5.89 -3.47
C ILE A 114 -4.78 -4.80 -2.46
N GLN A 115 -4.32 -5.20 -1.28
CA GLN A 115 -4.04 -4.29 -0.18
C GLN A 115 -2.55 -4.25 0.13
N ILE A 116 -1.99 -3.05 0.21
CA ILE A 116 -0.61 -2.80 0.60
C ILE A 116 -0.61 -2.07 1.93
N LEU A 117 -0.20 -2.76 2.98
CA LEU A 117 -0.13 -2.20 4.33
C LEU A 117 1.22 -1.56 4.61
N LEU A 118 1.21 -0.30 4.98
CA LEU A 118 2.40 0.50 5.27
C LEU A 118 2.43 0.86 6.75
N ARG A 119 3.57 0.62 7.40
CA ARG A 119 3.81 1.02 8.78
C ARG A 119 5.15 1.75 8.92
N PRO A 120 5.18 2.86 9.67
CA PRO A 120 6.45 3.51 10.00
C PRO A 120 7.34 2.57 10.80
N THR A 121 8.63 2.56 10.53
CA THR A 121 9.59 1.75 11.26
C THR A 121 10.68 2.60 11.92
N SER A 122 11.42 2.01 12.84
CA SER A 122 12.55 2.68 13.50
C SER A 122 13.79 2.66 12.59
N ASN A 123 14.75 3.56 12.83
CA ASN A 123 16.00 3.65 12.06
C ASN A 123 16.95 2.44 12.27
N ARG A 124 16.52 1.41 13.00
CA ARG A 124 17.34 0.18 13.20
C ARG A 124 17.67 -0.53 11.89
N TRP A 125 16.73 -0.50 10.93
CA TRP A 125 16.94 -1.09 9.62
C TRP A 125 18.07 -0.40 8.85
N GLN A 126 18.21 0.94 8.95
CA GLN A 126 19.27 1.71 8.30
C GLN A 126 20.65 1.28 8.82
N LYS A 127 20.78 1.13 10.14
CA LYS A 127 22.04 0.63 10.74
C LYS A 127 22.37 -0.79 10.26
N LYS A 128 21.36 -1.66 10.14
CA LYS A 128 21.53 -3.03 9.63
C LYS A 128 21.91 -3.01 8.15
N ALA A 129 21.28 -2.15 7.35
CA ALA A 129 21.59 -1.99 5.92
C ALA A 129 23.00 -1.46 5.68
N SER A 130 23.43 -0.42 6.40
CA SER A 130 24.78 0.13 6.31
C SER A 130 25.85 -0.91 6.67
N LYS A 131 25.63 -1.68 7.75
CA LYS A 131 26.54 -2.77 8.13
C LYS A 131 26.62 -3.87 7.07
N LYS A 132 25.52 -4.14 6.38
CA LYS A 132 25.49 -5.16 5.31
C LYS A 132 26.17 -4.63 4.05
N ALA A 133 25.94 -3.38 3.67
CA ALA A 133 26.59 -2.73 2.54
C ALA A 133 28.13 -2.70 2.70
N SER A 134 28.62 -2.33 3.88
CA SER A 134 30.08 -2.32 4.15
C SER A 134 30.75 -3.70 4.11
N LYS A 135 29.97 -4.80 4.25
CA LYS A 135 30.48 -6.17 4.09
C LYS A 135 30.54 -6.61 2.63
N LEU A 136 29.72 -6.03 1.76
CA LEU A 136 29.70 -6.35 0.32
C LEU A 136 30.77 -5.57 -0.48
N GLN A 137 31.33 -4.52 0.12
CA GLN A 137 32.40 -3.70 -0.46
C GLN A 137 33.80 -4.20 -0.13
N LYS A 138 33.93 -5.25 0.68
CA LYS A 138 35.18 -5.97 0.96
C LYS A 138 35.27 -7.23 0.13
#